data_2b5ed64063eb5361c6378d6ed125737f
#
_entry.id   2b5ed64063eb5361c6378d6ed125737f
#
_cell.length_a   1.000
_cell.length_b   1.000
_cell.length_c   1.000
_cell.angle_alpha   90.00
_cell.angle_beta   90.00
_cell.angle_gamma   90.00
#
_symmetry.space_group_name_H-M   'P 1'
#
loop_
_entity.id
_entity.type
_entity.pdbx_description
1 polymer ?
#
loop_
_entity_poly.entity_id
_entity_poly.type
_entity_poly.pdbx_seq_one_letter_code
_entity_poly.pdbx_strand_id
1 'polypeptide(L)'
;MKVMKIKIKSKSQFESELMNIARRWDTKKGRIDTIRGDYFESLEAVRKILTDKRLELWRLIRDQRPTSILDLSKIAKRDFRGVHRDVTILAAVGLVNLVAGKGKRGDVQIPVSTADSFSLEVA
;
A
#
# COMPACT_ATOMS: atom_id res chain seq x y z
N MET A 1 6.98 -15.83 -11.14
CA MET A 1 6.52 -14.45 -11.09
C MET A 1 5.20 -14.37 -10.32
N LYS A 2 5.18 -13.60 -9.24
CA LYS A 2 3.95 -13.40 -8.49
C LYS A 2 3.12 -12.29 -9.11
N VAL A 3 1.88 -12.61 -9.42
CA VAL A 3 0.92 -11.64 -9.94
C VAL A 3 -0.23 -11.51 -8.96
N MET A 4 -0.47 -10.29 -8.49
CA MET A 4 -1.62 -10.01 -7.65
C MET A 4 -2.82 -9.67 -8.53
N LYS A 5 -3.97 -10.29 -8.24
CA LYS A 5 -5.22 -9.98 -8.94
C LYS A 5 -6.07 -9.07 -8.06
N ILE A 6 -6.49 -7.94 -8.62
CA ILE A 6 -7.38 -7.01 -7.96
C ILE A 6 -8.77 -7.17 -8.56
N LYS A 7 -9.73 -7.53 -7.72
CA LYS A 7 -11.12 -7.73 -8.14
C LYS A 7 -11.96 -6.50 -7.79
N ILE A 8 -12.96 -6.24 -8.60
CA ILE A 8 -13.86 -5.11 -8.39
C ILE A 8 -15.11 -5.58 -7.66
N LYS A 9 -15.37 -4.98 -6.51
CA LYS A 9 -16.48 -5.30 -5.60
C LYS A 9 -17.68 -4.38 -5.76
N SER A 10 -18.73 -4.70 -5.03
CA SER A 10 -19.89 -3.82 -4.90
C SER A 10 -19.54 -2.55 -4.13
N LYS A 11 -20.24 -1.48 -4.42
CA LYS A 11 -20.03 -0.16 -3.85
C LYS A 11 -20.08 -0.14 -2.33
N SER A 12 -21.08 -0.76 -1.74
CA SER A 12 -21.28 -0.75 -0.29
C SER A 12 -20.13 -1.43 0.45
N GLN A 13 -19.64 -2.53 -0.06
CA GLN A 13 -18.52 -3.25 0.55
C GLN A 13 -17.24 -2.43 0.47
N PHE A 14 -17.00 -1.81 -0.66
CA PHE A 14 -15.82 -0.97 -0.86
C PHE A 14 -15.83 0.24 0.08
N GLU A 15 -16.96 0.95 0.16
CA GLU A 15 -17.08 2.11 1.04
C GLU A 15 -16.87 1.74 2.51
N SER A 16 -17.44 0.62 2.95
CA SER A 16 -17.28 0.14 4.31
C SER A 16 -15.81 -0.16 4.64
N GLU A 17 -15.13 -0.85 3.75
CA GLU A 17 -13.73 -1.18 3.92
C GLU A 17 -12.84 0.07 3.91
N LEU A 18 -13.14 1.02 3.05
CA LEU A 18 -12.39 2.26 2.96
C LEU A 18 -12.55 3.10 4.23
N MET A 19 -13.75 3.16 4.79
CA MET A 19 -14.00 3.85 6.05
C MET A 19 -13.24 3.20 7.20
N ASN A 20 -13.17 1.89 7.23
CA ASN A 20 -12.39 1.18 8.24
C ASN A 20 -10.90 1.52 8.16
N ILE A 21 -10.35 1.61 6.97
CA ILE A 21 -8.96 2.02 6.76
C ILE A 21 -8.73 3.42 7.30
N ALA A 22 -9.59 4.36 6.94
CA ALA A 22 -9.46 5.75 7.37
C ALA A 22 -9.49 5.87 8.90
N ARG A 23 -10.39 5.15 9.58
CA ARG A 23 -10.47 5.15 11.04
C ARG A 23 -9.19 4.64 11.68
N ARG A 24 -8.61 3.58 11.16
CA ARG A 24 -7.41 2.99 11.72
C ARG A 24 -6.18 3.85 11.50
N TRP A 25 -6.21 4.63 10.47
CA TRP A 25 -5.14 5.56 10.19
C TRP A 25 -4.97 6.60 11.28
N ASP A 26 -6.11 7.08 11.80
CA ASP A 26 -6.12 8.09 12.86
C ASP A 26 -5.74 7.51 14.22
N THR A 27 -5.77 6.22 14.41
CA THR A 27 -5.58 5.59 15.71
C THR A 27 -4.15 5.18 16.04
N LYS A 28 -3.17 5.50 15.22
CA LYS A 28 -1.74 5.17 15.43
C LYS A 28 -1.44 3.69 15.61
N LYS A 29 -2.41 2.82 15.59
CA LYS A 29 -2.19 1.39 15.82
C LYS A 29 -1.66 0.66 14.59
N GLY A 30 -1.53 1.33 13.48
CA GLY A 30 -0.81 0.84 12.31
C GLY A 30 -1.29 -0.49 11.73
N ARG A 31 -2.34 -1.05 12.26
CA ARG A 31 -2.91 -2.26 11.73
C ARG A 31 -4.09 -1.93 10.86
N ILE A 32 -3.83 -1.92 9.62
CA ILE A 32 -4.89 -1.92 8.65
C ILE A 32 -5.22 -3.38 8.40
N ASP A 33 -6.22 -3.87 9.16
CA ASP A 33 -6.83 -5.16 8.84
C ASP A 33 -7.82 -4.93 7.73
N THR A 34 -7.46 -4.43 6.83
CA THR A 34 -7.49 -4.57 5.46
C THR A 34 -8.78 -4.76 4.73
N ILE A 35 -8.95 -3.93 3.92
CA ILE A 35 -9.32 -4.33 2.59
C ILE A 35 -8.44 -5.52 2.30
N ARG A 36 -9.00 -6.68 2.15
CA ARG A 36 -8.30 -7.82 1.59
C ARG A 36 -8.00 -7.44 0.15
N GLY A 37 -6.93 -6.74 -0.02
CA GLY A 37 -6.28 -6.11 -1.12
C GLY A 37 -6.70 -6.34 -2.54
N ASP A 38 -7.62 -7.20 -2.78
CA ASP A 38 -7.95 -7.65 -4.10
C ASP A 38 -9.33 -7.20 -4.59
N TYR A 39 -10.02 -6.30 -3.86
CA TYR A 39 -11.36 -5.89 -4.24
C TYR A 39 -11.55 -4.39 -4.25
N PHE A 40 -12.14 -3.89 -5.33
CA PHE A 40 -12.54 -2.49 -5.49
C PHE A 40 -13.92 -2.41 -6.12
N GLU A 41 -14.59 -1.29 -5.90
CA GLU A 41 -15.94 -1.04 -6.42
C GLU A 41 -15.96 -0.90 -7.94
N SER A 42 -14.95 -0.25 -8.51
CA SER A 42 -14.88 0.06 -9.93
C SER A 42 -13.46 0.44 -10.33
N LEU A 43 -13.21 0.57 -11.64
CA LEU A 43 -11.94 1.11 -12.14
C LEU A 43 -11.67 2.50 -11.61
N GLU A 44 -12.72 3.31 -11.47
CA GLU A 44 -12.58 4.66 -10.91
C GLU A 44 -12.11 4.60 -9.46
N ALA A 45 -12.67 3.71 -8.66
CA ALA A 45 -12.23 3.51 -7.28
C ALA A 45 -10.78 3.05 -7.21
N VAL A 46 -10.39 2.14 -8.08
CA VAL A 46 -8.98 1.70 -8.18
C VAL A 46 -8.08 2.90 -8.46
N ARG A 47 -8.44 3.76 -9.40
CA ARG A 47 -7.64 4.95 -9.73
C ARG A 47 -7.52 5.92 -8.56
N LYS A 48 -8.55 6.05 -7.74
CA LYS A 48 -8.51 6.93 -6.56
C LYS A 48 -7.55 6.41 -5.50
N ILE A 49 -7.40 5.11 -5.39
CA ILE A 49 -6.53 4.49 -4.39
C ILE A 49 -5.13 4.26 -4.96
N LEU A 50 -5.04 3.67 -6.15
CA LEU A 50 -3.77 3.39 -6.82
C LEU A 50 -3.43 4.53 -7.78
N THR A 51 -3.10 5.68 -7.19
CA THR A 51 -2.67 6.86 -7.96
C THR A 51 -1.31 6.61 -8.60
N ASP A 52 -0.98 7.44 -9.59
CA ASP A 52 0.31 7.34 -10.25
C ASP A 52 1.47 7.44 -9.27
N LYS A 53 1.37 8.33 -8.28
CA LYS A 53 2.41 8.49 -7.25
C LYS A 53 2.55 7.25 -6.37
N ARG A 54 1.45 6.61 -6.00
CA ARG A 54 1.49 5.39 -5.21
C ARG A 54 2.04 4.21 -6.01
N LEU A 55 1.67 4.11 -7.27
CA LEU A 55 2.23 3.07 -8.15
C LEU A 55 3.72 3.28 -8.39
N GLU A 56 4.16 4.52 -8.51
CA GLU A 56 5.58 4.83 -8.60
C GLU A 56 6.32 4.37 -7.34
N LEU A 57 5.78 4.64 -6.16
CA LEU A 57 6.36 4.15 -4.90
C LEU A 57 6.40 2.62 -4.87
N TRP A 58 5.34 1.96 -5.30
CA TRP A 58 5.31 0.50 -5.37
C TRP A 58 6.41 -0.04 -6.28
N ARG A 59 6.61 0.58 -7.45
CA ARG A 59 7.69 0.19 -8.36
C ARG A 59 9.07 0.37 -7.73
N LEU A 60 9.28 1.46 -7.00
CA LEU A 60 10.52 1.70 -6.29
C LEU A 60 10.75 0.63 -5.20
N ILE A 61 9.72 0.28 -4.46
CA ILE A 61 9.79 -0.77 -3.46
C ILE A 61 10.17 -2.12 -4.10
N ARG A 62 9.52 -2.44 -5.19
CA ARG A 62 9.77 -3.68 -5.92
C ARG A 62 11.19 -3.75 -6.47
N ASP A 63 11.65 -2.65 -7.09
CA ASP A 63 12.90 -2.64 -7.86
C ASP A 63 14.11 -2.25 -7.03
N GLN A 64 13.97 -1.26 -6.14
CA GLN A 64 15.08 -0.72 -5.35
C GLN A 64 15.24 -1.39 -3.99
N ARG A 65 14.22 -2.08 -3.51
CA ARG A 65 14.23 -2.77 -2.21
C ARG A 65 14.75 -1.88 -1.08
N PRO A 66 14.04 -0.78 -0.76
CA PRO A 66 14.49 0.13 0.28
C PRO A 66 14.60 -0.57 1.64
N THR A 67 15.49 -0.08 2.47
CA THR A 67 15.78 -0.67 3.78
C THR A 67 14.83 -0.19 4.87
N SER A 68 14.02 0.83 4.58
CA SER A 68 13.02 1.38 5.48
C SER A 68 12.09 2.32 4.71
N ILE A 69 11.02 2.77 5.35
CA ILE A 69 10.16 3.80 4.76
C ILE A 69 10.92 5.12 4.62
N LEU A 70 11.79 5.43 5.58
CA LEU A 70 12.63 6.63 5.48
C LEU A 70 13.57 6.55 4.28
N ASP A 71 14.20 5.40 4.08
CA ASP A 71 15.06 5.16 2.92
C ASP A 71 14.28 5.34 1.61
N LEU A 72 13.06 4.79 1.55
CA LEU A 72 12.17 4.96 0.40
C LEU A 72 11.86 6.44 0.14
N SER A 73 11.61 7.21 1.19
CA SER A 73 11.33 8.65 1.04
C SER A 73 12.51 9.39 0.42
N LYS A 74 13.72 9.00 0.76
CA LYS A 74 14.93 9.56 0.16
C LYS A 74 15.10 9.15 -1.30
N ILE A 75 14.85 7.90 -1.61
CA ILE A 75 14.89 7.39 -2.99
C ILE A 75 13.85 8.11 -3.85
N ALA A 76 12.64 8.26 -3.35
CA ALA A 76 11.55 8.93 -4.06
C ALA A 76 11.68 10.46 -4.07
N LYS A 77 12.56 11.01 -3.26
CA LYS A 77 12.73 12.46 -3.08
C LYS A 77 11.42 13.12 -2.66
N ARG A 78 10.77 12.51 -1.69
CA ARG A 78 9.48 12.96 -1.19
C ARG A 78 9.50 13.05 0.34
N ASP A 79 8.57 13.83 0.88
CA ASP A 79 8.33 13.97 2.30
C ASP A 79 7.99 12.61 2.94
N PHE A 80 8.59 12.34 4.11
CA PHE A 80 8.39 11.09 4.84
C PHE A 80 6.92 10.83 5.17
N ARG A 81 6.20 11.84 5.61
CA ARG A 81 4.77 11.68 5.98
C ARG A 81 3.92 11.24 4.79
N GLY A 82 4.13 11.86 3.64
CA GLY A 82 3.41 11.51 2.43
C GLY A 82 3.74 10.09 1.97
N VAL A 83 5.02 9.73 2.01
CA VAL A 83 5.47 8.38 1.64
C VAL A 83 4.93 7.35 2.62
N HIS A 84 5.00 7.63 3.93
CA HIS A 84 4.47 6.72 4.95
C HIS A 84 2.98 6.45 4.73
N ARG A 85 2.20 7.51 4.49
CA ARG A 85 0.78 7.38 4.21
C ARG A 85 0.52 6.54 2.97
N ASP A 86 1.23 6.82 1.88
CA ASP A 86 1.03 6.09 0.63
C ASP A 86 1.45 4.62 0.75
N VAL A 87 2.53 4.33 1.46
CA VAL A 87 2.96 2.95 1.72
C VAL A 87 1.93 2.21 2.58
N THR A 88 1.34 2.90 3.56
CA THR A 88 0.29 2.33 4.39
C THR A 88 -0.93 1.95 3.55
N ILE A 89 -1.29 2.80 2.58
CA ILE A 89 -2.38 2.48 1.64
C ILE A 89 -2.02 1.30 0.76
N LEU A 90 -0.80 1.26 0.23
CA LEU A 90 -0.33 0.12 -0.57
C LEU A 90 -0.35 -1.18 0.23
N ALA A 91 -0.01 -1.12 1.52
CA ALA A 91 -0.10 -2.28 2.40
C ALA A 91 -1.55 -2.71 2.62
N ALA A 92 -2.45 -1.75 2.75
CA ALA A 92 -3.88 -2.03 2.91
C ALA A 92 -4.48 -2.74 1.71
N VAL A 93 -4.06 -2.37 0.49
CA VAL A 93 -4.53 -3.05 -0.72
C VAL A 93 -3.76 -4.33 -1.02
N GLY A 94 -2.77 -4.67 -0.22
CA GLY A 94 -2.05 -5.93 -0.35
C GLY A 94 -0.87 -5.93 -1.31
N LEU A 95 -0.49 -4.79 -1.86
CA LEU A 95 0.67 -4.70 -2.78
C LEU A 95 2.00 -4.64 -2.04
N VAL A 96 1.98 -4.31 -0.77
CA VAL A 96 3.17 -4.15 0.07
C VAL A 96 2.94 -4.83 1.41
N ASN A 97 3.98 -5.48 1.93
CA ASN A 97 4.04 -5.90 3.32
C ASN A 97 5.03 -5.00 4.06
N LEU A 98 4.68 -4.64 5.29
CA LEU A 98 5.58 -3.91 6.18
C LEU A 98 6.21 -4.90 7.15
N VAL A 99 7.52 -5.06 7.04
CA VAL A 99 8.28 -6.03 7.83
C VAL A 99 9.10 -5.28 8.88
N ALA A 100 9.09 -5.77 10.10
CA ALA A 100 9.91 -5.19 11.15
C ALA A 100 11.39 -5.45 10.88
N GLY A 101 12.22 -4.44 11.12
CA GLY A 101 13.66 -4.54 10.95
C GLY A 101 14.39 -3.64 11.92
N LYS A 102 15.72 -3.72 11.89
CA LYS A 102 16.58 -2.88 12.71
C LYS A 102 17.34 -1.88 11.86
N GLY A 103 17.20 -0.61 12.20
CA GLY A 103 17.95 0.47 11.60
C GLY A 103 19.01 1.02 12.55
N LYS A 104 19.75 2.01 12.10
CA LYS A 104 20.80 2.66 12.91
C LYS A 104 20.26 3.30 14.18
N ARG A 105 18.99 3.69 14.20
CA ARG A 105 18.35 4.40 15.31
C ARG A 105 17.24 3.58 15.97
N GLY A 106 17.26 2.25 15.83
CA GLY A 106 16.28 1.38 16.43
C GLY A 106 15.39 0.70 15.40
N ASP A 107 14.17 0.39 15.80
CA ASP A 107 13.25 -0.37 14.97
C ASP A 107 12.76 0.43 13.77
N VAL A 108 12.71 -0.22 12.62
CA VAL A 108 12.20 0.36 11.38
C VAL A 108 11.18 -0.57 10.74
N GLN A 109 10.35 -0.01 9.87
CA GLN A 109 9.47 -0.78 9.01
C GLN A 109 10.07 -0.83 7.62
N ILE A 110 10.20 -2.04 7.09
CA ILE A 110 10.75 -2.28 5.77
C ILE A 110 9.60 -2.59 4.82
N PRO A 111 9.37 -1.77 3.80
CA PRO A 111 8.33 -2.07 2.81
C PRO A 111 8.85 -3.10 1.83
N VAL A 112 8.08 -4.15 1.61
CA VAL A 112 8.42 -5.23 0.68
C VAL A 112 7.26 -5.45 -0.27
N SER A 113 7.53 -5.50 -1.56
CA SER A 113 6.49 -5.78 -2.53
C SER A 113 6.00 -7.23 -2.39
N THR A 114 4.69 -7.42 -2.41
CA THR A 114 4.07 -8.75 -2.34
C THR A 114 4.03 -9.45 -3.68
N ALA A 115 4.26 -8.71 -4.77
CA ALA A 115 4.13 -9.23 -6.12
C ALA A 115 5.07 -8.52 -7.08
N ASP A 116 5.35 -9.16 -8.20
CA ASP A 116 6.15 -8.55 -9.29
C ASP A 116 5.29 -7.70 -10.21
N SER A 117 4.00 -8.03 -10.30
CA SER A 117 3.03 -7.28 -11.08
C SER A 117 1.64 -7.47 -10.47
N PHE A 118 0.68 -6.68 -10.93
CA PHE A 118 -0.72 -6.90 -10.58
C PHE A 118 -1.59 -6.72 -11.80
N SER A 119 -2.77 -7.33 -11.77
CA SER A 119 -3.76 -7.21 -12.83
C SER A 119 -5.12 -6.87 -12.23
N LEU A 120 -5.98 -6.22 -13.00
CA LEU A 120 -7.35 -5.94 -12.63
C LEU A 120 -8.27 -6.99 -13.25
N GLU A 121 -9.13 -7.58 -12.41
CA GLU A 121 -10.11 -8.54 -12.84
C GLU A 121 -11.50 -7.96 -12.58
N VAL A 122 -12.26 -7.75 -13.63
CA VAL A 122 -13.61 -7.21 -13.56
C VAL A 122 -14.59 -8.36 -13.59
N ALA A 123 -15.42 -8.42 -12.56
CA ALA A 123 -16.43 -9.46 -12.45
C ALA A 123 -17.56 -9.27 -13.47
#